data_046776ad86f2dc9058e384b66042fe9c
#
_entry.id   046776ad86f2dc9058e384b66042fe9c
#
_cell.length_a   1.000
_cell.length_b   1.000
_cell.length_c   1.000
_cell.angle_alpha   90.00
_cell.angle_beta   90.00
_cell.angle_gamma   90.00
#
_symmetry.space_group_name_H-M   'P 1'
#
loop_
_entity.id
_entity.type
_entity.pdbx_description
1 polymer ?
#
loop_
_entity_poly.entity_id
_entity_poly.type
_entity_poly.pdbx_seq_one_letter_code
_entity_poly.pdbx_strand_id
1 'polypeptide(L)' 'MKVILIEDVKSLGKKGQMVNVSDGYARNMLFPKKLGVEAVSYTHLRAHETR' A
#
# COMPACT_ATOMS: atom_id res chain seq x y z
N MET A 1 1.20 -9.60 0.76
CA MET A 1 1.40 -8.38 -0.01
C MET A 1 1.91 -7.27 0.88
N LYS A 2 2.95 -6.59 0.45
CA LYS A 2 3.51 -5.50 1.25
C LYS A 2 2.91 -4.17 0.82
N VAL A 3 2.54 -3.40 1.81
CA VAL A 3 1.85 -2.13 1.57
C VAL A 3 2.50 -1.05 2.42
N ILE A 4 2.66 0.13 1.87
CA ILE A 4 3.17 1.26 2.61
C ILE A 4 1.99 2.13 2.98
N LEU A 5 1.82 2.39 4.26
CA LEU A 5 0.68 3.16 4.72
C LEU A 5 0.88 4.64 4.42
N ILE A 6 -0.15 5.26 3.92
CA ILE A 6 -0.12 6.70 3.64
C ILE A 6 -0.96 7.46 4.65
N GLU A 7 -1.60 6.74 5.57
CA GLU A 7 -2.35 7.35 6.66
C GLU A 7 -2.19 6.47 7.89
N ASP A 8 -2.44 7.03 9.05
CA ASP A 8 -2.39 6.25 10.27
C ASP A 8 -3.52 5.26 10.29
N VAL A 9 -3.20 4.00 10.51
CA VAL A 9 -4.21 2.94 10.59
C VAL A 9 -3.97 2.19 11.89
N LYS A 10 -4.85 2.32 12.84
CA LYS A 10 -4.67 1.72 14.13
C LYS A 10 -4.39 0.23 14.09
N SER A 11 -5.04 -0.48 13.21
CA SER A 11 -4.87 -1.92 13.17
C SER A 11 -3.60 -2.33 12.44
N LEU A 12 -2.96 -1.44 11.73
CA LEU A 12 -1.79 -1.79 10.96
C LEU A 12 -0.52 -1.04 11.38
N GLY A 13 -0.64 0.21 11.60
CA GLY A 13 0.52 1.00 11.97
C GLY A 13 0.35 2.46 11.62
N LYS A 14 1.44 3.18 11.57
CA LYS A 14 1.39 4.60 11.30
C LYS A 14 1.73 4.92 9.87
N LYS A 15 1.45 6.14 9.49
CA LYS A 15 1.74 6.63 8.17
C LYS A 15 3.21 6.43 7.84
N GLY A 16 3.48 5.93 6.68
CA GLY A 16 4.85 5.70 6.23
C GLY A 16 5.42 4.35 6.59
N GLN A 17 4.69 3.57 7.35
CA GLN A 17 5.17 2.28 7.78
C GLN A 17 4.80 1.19 6.78
N MET A 18 5.73 0.27 6.52
CA MET A 18 5.43 -0.83 5.63
C MET A 18 4.83 -1.98 6.42
N VAL A 19 3.75 -2.54 5.94
CA VAL A 19 3.08 -3.65 6.60
C VAL A 19 2.79 -4.74 5.59
N ASN A 20 2.63 -5.97 6.10
CA ASN A 20 2.33 -7.09 5.26
C ASN A 20 0.88 -7.51 5.49
N VAL A 21 0.07 -7.44 4.45
CA VAL A 21 -1.34 -7.80 4.55
C VAL A 21 -1.71 -8.69 3.39
N SER A 22 -2.88 -9.33 3.45
CA SER A 22 -3.32 -10.17 2.36
C SER A 22 -3.83 -9.29 1.21
N ASP A 23 -3.82 -9.85 0.00
CA ASP A 23 -4.32 -9.15 -1.15
C ASP A 23 -5.73 -8.67 -0.96
N GLY A 24 -6.59 -9.52 -0.47
CA GLY A 24 -7.99 -9.18 -0.28
C GLY A 24 -8.17 -8.01 0.68
N TYR A 25 -7.42 -8.03 1.75
CA TYR A 25 -7.53 -6.98 2.73
C TYR A 25 -7.06 -5.65 2.15
N ALA A 26 -5.95 -5.67 1.45
CA ALA A 26 -5.43 -4.45 0.86
C ALA A 26 -6.40 -3.87 -0.15
N ARG A 27 -6.94 -4.71 -1.01
CA ARG A 27 -7.84 -4.24 -2.03
C ARG A 27 -9.18 -3.79 -1.49
N ASN A 28 -9.64 -4.42 -0.43
CA ASN A 28 -10.94 -4.07 0.13
C ASN A 28 -10.89 -2.91 1.11
N MET A 29 -9.78 -2.79 1.82
CA MET A 29 -9.71 -1.78 2.87
C MET A 29 -8.73 -0.67 2.58
N LEU A 30 -7.54 -1.01 2.14
CA LEU A 30 -6.51 0.00 2.00
C LEU A 30 -6.64 0.84 0.74
N PHE A 31 -6.80 0.20 -0.38
CA PHE A 31 -6.83 0.92 -1.64
C PHE A 31 -8.06 1.81 -1.81
N PRO A 32 -9.26 1.31 -1.55
CA PRO A 32 -10.45 2.14 -1.70
C PRO A 32 -10.46 3.35 -0.78
N LYS A 33 -9.90 3.18 0.41
CA LYS A 33 -9.86 4.27 1.37
C LYS A 33 -8.58 5.06 1.30
N LYS A 34 -7.68 4.66 0.41
CA LYS A 34 -6.40 5.33 0.24
C LYS A 34 -5.61 5.38 1.54
N LEU A 35 -5.61 4.26 2.25
CA LEU A 35 -4.87 4.15 3.48
C LEU A 35 -3.47 3.63 3.25
N GLY A 36 -3.22 3.03 2.09
CA GLY A 36 -1.91 2.50 1.77
C GLY A 36 -1.76 2.24 0.29
N VAL A 37 -0.55 2.00 -0.16
CA VAL A 37 -0.28 1.70 -1.54
C VAL A 37 0.60 0.47 -1.62
N GLU A 38 0.53 -0.24 -2.70
CA GLU A 38 1.29 -1.47 -2.86
C GLU A 38 2.77 -1.15 -3.03
N ALA A 39 3.57 -1.64 -2.13
CA ALA A 39 4.99 -1.34 -2.14
C ALA A 39 5.70 -1.88 -3.37
N VAL A 40 5.32 -3.04 -3.81
CA VAL A 40 5.95 -3.64 -4.96
C VAL A 40 5.65 -2.89 -6.24
N SER A 41 4.44 -2.49 -6.39
CA SER A 41 4.01 -1.80 -7.57
C SER A 41 4.72 -0.49 -7.77
N TYR A 42 5.15 0.08 -6.72
CA TYR A 42 5.82 1.35 -6.80
C TYR A 42 7.02 1.33 -7.72
N THR A 43 7.89 0.37 -7.57
CA THR A 43 9.06 0.27 -8.40
C THR A 43 8.69 -0.05 -9.83
N HIS A 44 7.80 -0.92 -10.00
CA HIS A 44 7.39 -1.32 -11.31
C HIS A 44 6.77 -0.17 -12.08
N LEU A 45 5.98 0.59 -11.40
CA LEU A 45 5.31 1.67 -12.00
C LEU A 45 6.24 2.70 -12.52
N ARG A 46 7.29 2.95 -11.84
CA ARG A 46 8.22 3.92 -12.25
C ARG A 46 8.83 3.58 -13.58
N ALA A 47 9.20 2.36 -13.75
CA ALA A 47 9.79 1.95 -14.97
C ALA A 47 8.80 2.08 -16.09
N HIS A 48 7.59 1.75 -15.82
CA HIS A 48 6.56 1.82 -16.80
C HIS A 48 6.29 3.21 -17.24
N GLU A 49 6.28 4.13 -16.30
CA GLU A 49 5.97 5.44 -16.59
C GLU A 49 6.87 6.11 -17.49
N THR A 50 8.05 5.67 -17.56
CA THR A 50 8.96 6.28 -18.38
C THR A 50 8.59 6.27 -19.78
N ARG A 51 7.83 5.40 -20.18
CA ARG A 51 7.47 5.35 -21.49
C ARG A 51 6.81 6.43 -22.08
#